data_ac08afe31864e5f4398c9e8997b73b65
#
_entry.id   ac08afe31864e5f4398c9e8997b73b65
#
_cell.length_a   1.000
_cell.length_b   1.000
_cell.length_c   1.000
_cell.angle_alpha   90.00
_cell.angle_beta   90.00
_cell.angle_gamma   90.00
#
_symmetry.space_group_name_H-M   'P 1'
#
loop_
_entity.id
_entity.type
_entity.pdbx_description
1 polymer ?
#
loop_
_entity_poly.entity_id
_entity_poly.type
_entity_poly.pdbx_seq_one_letter_code
_entity_poly.pdbx_strand_id
1 'polypeptide(L)' 'MHNELTEVDIKKMREEIEYRQAVLTPKYKDEVARTRALGDLSENDEYRSSKRDINRNYSRIRYLK' A
#
# COMPACT_ATOMS: atom_id res chain seq x y z
N MET A 1 10.75 -21.00 20.82
CA MET A 1 10.13 -20.47 19.63
C MET A 1 11.16 -19.94 18.66
N HIS A 2 10.94 -20.16 17.41
CA HIS A 2 11.87 -19.76 16.40
C HIS A 2 11.38 -18.53 15.64
N ASN A 3 12.24 -17.55 15.58
CA ASN A 3 11.98 -16.35 14.80
C ASN A 3 12.80 -16.33 13.53
N GLU A 4 13.35 -17.49 13.20
CA GLU A 4 14.17 -17.60 12.01
C GLU A 4 13.31 -17.63 10.76
N LEU A 5 13.68 -16.79 9.80
CA LEU A 5 13.03 -16.78 8.52
C LEU A 5 13.73 -17.73 7.58
N THR A 6 12.97 -18.56 6.91
CA THR A 6 13.54 -19.43 5.89
C THR A 6 13.80 -18.65 4.62
N GLU A 7 14.58 -19.23 3.70
CA GLU A 7 14.82 -18.59 2.41
C GLU A 7 13.51 -18.39 1.64
N VAL A 8 12.58 -19.33 1.81
CA VAL A 8 11.26 -19.23 1.15
C VAL A 8 10.49 -18.04 1.70
N ASP A 9 10.54 -17.83 3.02
CA ASP A 9 9.85 -16.70 3.64
C ASP A 9 10.46 -15.37 3.19
N ILE A 10 11.77 -15.29 3.12
CA ILE A 10 12.45 -14.08 2.66
C ILE A 10 12.08 -13.79 1.22
N LYS A 11 12.04 -14.81 0.38
CA LYS A 11 11.67 -14.66 -1.02
C LYS A 11 10.24 -14.13 -1.15
N LYS A 12 9.31 -14.69 -0.37
CA LYS A 12 7.92 -14.26 -0.39
C LYS A 12 7.79 -12.81 0.05
N MET A 13 8.55 -12.40 1.06
CA MET A 13 8.52 -11.02 1.53
C MET A 13 9.04 -10.06 0.46
N ARG A 14 10.11 -10.43 -0.23
CA ARG A 14 10.63 -9.62 -1.34
C ARG A 14 9.63 -9.51 -2.47
N GLU A 15 8.98 -10.61 -2.81
CA GLU A 15 7.97 -10.62 -3.86
C GLU A 15 6.79 -9.73 -3.48
N GLU A 16 6.39 -9.74 -2.21
CA GLU A 16 5.33 -8.86 -1.75
C GLU A 16 5.74 -7.40 -1.86
N ILE A 17 6.96 -7.06 -1.46
CA ILE A 17 7.46 -5.68 -1.57
C ILE A 17 7.45 -5.23 -3.03
N GLU A 18 7.98 -6.06 -3.91
CA GLU A 18 8.02 -5.74 -5.34
C GLU A 18 6.62 -5.52 -5.91
N TYR A 19 5.69 -6.40 -5.56
CA TYR A 19 4.31 -6.28 -6.01
C TYR A 19 3.68 -4.98 -5.52
N ARG A 20 3.88 -4.67 -4.23
CA ARG A 20 3.31 -3.45 -3.66
C ARG A 20 3.91 -2.20 -4.27
N GLN A 21 5.19 -2.21 -4.57
CA GLN A 21 5.85 -1.05 -5.16
C GLN A 21 5.55 -0.90 -6.64
N ALA A 22 5.46 -2.00 -7.38
CA ALA A 22 5.29 -1.96 -8.82
C ALA A 22 3.82 -1.88 -9.25
N VAL A 23 2.91 -2.47 -8.47
CA VAL A 23 1.50 -2.60 -8.84
C VAL A 23 0.59 -1.81 -7.92
N LEU A 24 0.65 -2.10 -6.61
CA LEU A 24 -0.30 -1.51 -5.68
C LEU A 24 -0.07 -0.03 -5.42
N THR A 25 1.17 0.39 -5.26
CA THR A 25 1.47 1.79 -5.00
C THR A 25 1.01 2.70 -6.14
N PRO A 26 1.34 2.41 -7.41
CA PRO A 26 0.84 3.23 -8.51
C PRO A 26 -0.68 3.22 -8.59
N LYS A 27 -1.31 2.07 -8.34
CA LYS A 27 -2.77 1.96 -8.35
C LYS A 27 -3.40 2.85 -7.29
N TYR A 28 -2.88 2.80 -6.07
CA TYR A 28 -3.41 3.61 -4.98
C TYR A 28 -3.14 5.10 -5.19
N LYS A 29 -2.00 5.46 -5.75
CA LYS A 29 -1.71 6.85 -6.09
C LYS A 29 -2.70 7.39 -7.10
N ASP A 30 -3.04 6.57 -8.09
CA ASP A 30 -3.99 6.94 -9.11
C ASP A 30 -5.39 7.14 -8.49
N GLU A 31 -5.79 6.26 -7.59
CA GLU A 31 -7.06 6.38 -6.90
C GLU A 31 -7.13 7.64 -6.03
N VAL A 32 -6.05 7.96 -5.32
CA VAL A 32 -5.99 9.17 -4.51
C VAL A 32 -6.12 10.41 -5.40
N ALA A 33 -5.40 10.44 -6.51
CA ALA A 33 -5.46 11.57 -7.43
C ALA A 33 -6.86 11.72 -8.00
N ARG A 34 -7.49 10.61 -8.39
CA ARG A 34 -8.82 10.62 -8.97
C ARG A 34 -9.87 11.10 -7.98
N THR A 35 -9.83 10.57 -6.75
CA THR A 35 -10.81 10.96 -5.74
C THR A 35 -10.60 12.39 -5.28
N ARG A 36 -9.34 12.84 -5.23
CA ARG A 36 -9.04 14.22 -4.89
C ARG A 36 -9.65 15.19 -5.90
N ALA A 37 -9.66 14.79 -7.17
CA ALA A 37 -10.21 15.61 -8.24
C ALA A 37 -11.74 15.73 -8.19
N LEU A 38 -12.42 14.92 -7.36
CA LEU A 38 -13.87 15.02 -7.21
C LEU A 38 -14.32 16.29 -6.49
N GLY A 39 -13.40 17.00 -5.85
CA GLY A 39 -13.68 18.35 -5.38
C GLY A 39 -13.96 18.48 -3.90
N ASP A 40 -15.17 18.25 -3.44
CA ASP A 40 -15.54 18.52 -2.05
C ASP A 40 -14.89 17.54 -1.08
N LEU A 41 -13.74 17.91 -0.58
CA LEU A 41 -12.92 17.08 0.28
C LEU A 41 -13.54 16.86 1.66
N SER A 42 -14.39 17.79 2.11
CA SER A 42 -14.96 17.67 3.45
C SER A 42 -15.97 16.53 3.54
N GLU A 43 -16.58 16.15 2.42
CA GLU A 43 -17.56 15.08 2.37
C GLU A 43 -17.10 13.93 1.47
N ASN A 44 -15.85 13.95 1.05
CA ASN A 44 -15.35 12.95 0.12
C ASN A 44 -14.81 11.73 0.86
N ASP A 45 -15.71 10.81 1.18
CA ASP A 45 -15.36 9.57 1.86
C ASP A 45 -14.46 8.69 0.98
N GLU A 46 -14.62 8.77 -0.33
CA GLU A 46 -13.77 8.02 -1.26
C GLU A 46 -12.34 8.47 -1.16
N TYR A 47 -12.11 9.78 -1.05
CA TYR A 47 -10.78 10.32 -0.89
C TYR A 47 -10.15 9.84 0.42
N ARG A 48 -10.92 9.85 1.50
CA ARG A 48 -10.43 9.38 2.80
C ARG A 48 -10.06 7.90 2.75
N SER A 49 -10.90 7.09 2.10
CA SER A 49 -10.64 5.68 1.90
C SER A 49 -9.36 5.46 1.09
N SER A 50 -9.21 6.20 0.00
CA SER A 50 -8.03 6.09 -0.86
C SER A 50 -6.76 6.44 -0.09
N LYS A 51 -6.80 7.50 0.71
CA LYS A 51 -5.67 7.90 1.54
C LYS A 51 -5.34 6.82 2.56
N ARG A 52 -6.34 6.22 3.16
CA ARG A 52 -6.15 5.13 4.13
C ARG A 52 -5.50 3.93 3.46
N ASP A 53 -5.98 3.58 2.28
CA ASP A 53 -5.46 2.42 1.56
C ASP A 53 -3.99 2.61 1.19
N ILE A 54 -3.63 3.78 0.67
CA ILE A 54 -2.24 4.01 0.28
C ILE A 54 -1.33 4.06 1.51
N ASN A 55 -1.80 4.64 2.60
CA ASN A 55 -1.02 4.69 3.83
C ASN A 55 -0.80 3.30 4.42
N ARG A 56 -1.82 2.45 4.35
CA ARG A 56 -1.71 1.06 4.79
C ARG A 56 -0.69 0.31 3.94
N ASN A 57 -0.70 0.55 2.63
CA ASN A 57 0.27 -0.07 1.73
C ASN A 57 1.69 0.35 2.07
N TYR A 58 1.93 1.65 2.30
CA TYR A 58 3.25 2.13 2.69
C TYR A 58 3.69 1.55 4.02
N SER A 59 2.77 1.45 4.98
CA SER A 59 3.08 0.86 6.27
C SER A 59 3.50 -0.60 6.13
N ARG A 60 2.81 -1.35 5.29
CA ARG A 60 3.17 -2.75 5.05
C ARG A 60 4.54 -2.88 4.41
N ILE A 61 4.84 -2.02 3.45
CA ILE A 61 6.15 -2.02 2.80
C ILE A 61 7.26 -1.75 3.82
N ARG A 62 7.06 -0.75 4.68
CA ARG A 62 8.04 -0.44 5.74
C ARG A 62 8.22 -1.62 6.68
N TYR A 63 7.14 -2.29 7.02
CA TYR A 63 7.20 -3.46 7.90
C TYR A 63 8.03 -4.58 7.28
N LEU A 64 7.88 -4.80 5.98
CA LEU A 64 8.57 -5.88 5.28
C LEU A 64 10.04 -5.60 5.01
N LYS A 65 10.43 -4.34 4.99
CA LYS A 65 11.83 -3.96 4.82
C LYS A 65 12.57 -4.10 6.13
#